data_e54da70924a878e26d5ff937e61c2011
#
_entry.id   e54da70924a878e26d5ff937e61c2011
#
_cell.length_a   1.000
_cell.length_b   1.000
_cell.length_c   1.000
_cell.angle_alpha   90.00
_cell.angle_beta   90.00
_cell.angle_gamma   90.00
#
_symmetry.space_group_name_H-M   'P 1'
#
loop_
_entity.id
_entity.type
_entity.pdbx_description
1 polymer ?
#
loop_
_entity_poly.entity_id
_entity_poly.type
_entity_poly.pdbx_seq_one_letter_code
_entity_poly.pdbx_strand_id
1 'polypeptide(L)'
;MDIDIFEPVLTIGTVARKLNIAVQTIRMYEEEGLILAYKTETGRRMFSMHDLERLRCIRTMITEHGLNLSGIKKMMSLIPCWEFKGGFDEQCQKCPAYYEASGPCWTIKNVGPKCQNVDCRACPVYRIEVSCNKIKEVIFGHKSSENNKNQE
;
A
#
# COMPACT_ATOMS: atom_id res chain seq x y z
N MET A 1 1.03 -9.69 25.36
CA MET A 1 0.61 -8.35 24.93
C MET A 1 0.79 -8.27 23.43
N ASP A 2 -0.31 -8.28 22.71
CA ASP A 2 -0.25 -8.23 21.26
C ASP A 2 0.04 -6.80 20.80
N ILE A 3 1.08 -6.63 20.01
CA ILE A 3 1.41 -5.35 19.42
C ILE A 3 0.65 -5.22 18.10
N ASP A 4 -0.23 -4.23 18.01
CA ASP A 4 -0.89 -3.89 16.76
C ASP A 4 0.13 -3.20 15.83
N ILE A 5 0.60 -3.93 14.82
CA ILE A 5 1.58 -3.41 13.85
C ILE A 5 1.03 -2.25 13.01
N PHE A 6 -0.28 -2.05 13.01
CA PHE A 6 -0.93 -0.95 12.26
C PHE A 6 -1.19 0.28 13.13
N GLU A 7 -0.92 0.21 14.44
CA GLU A 7 -1.07 1.36 15.32
C GLU A 7 -0.05 2.46 15.01
N PRO A 8 -0.48 3.72 14.79
CA PRO A 8 0.41 4.81 14.40
C PRO A 8 1.11 5.41 15.63
N VAL A 9 2.19 4.80 16.07
CA VAL A 9 2.93 5.16 17.28
C VAL A 9 4.30 5.81 17.02
N LEU A 10 4.78 5.82 15.77
CA LEU A 10 6.10 6.33 15.41
C LEU A 10 5.98 7.73 14.82
N THR A 11 6.83 8.65 15.28
CA THR A 11 6.97 9.97 14.66
C THR A 11 7.80 9.88 13.38
N ILE A 12 7.65 10.86 12.48
CA ILE A 12 8.45 10.93 11.25
C ILE A 12 9.95 10.97 11.54
N GLY A 13 10.38 11.68 12.58
CA GLY A 13 11.78 11.74 12.99
C GLY A 13 12.31 10.39 13.45
N THR A 14 11.54 9.61 14.18
CA THR A 14 11.89 8.26 14.60
C THR A 14 12.03 7.32 13.40
N VAL A 15 11.09 7.38 12.46
CA VAL A 15 11.14 6.59 11.22
C VAL A 15 12.38 6.94 10.39
N ALA A 16 12.67 8.24 10.23
CA ALA A 16 13.84 8.72 9.51
C ALA A 16 15.14 8.17 10.09
N ARG A 17 15.27 8.18 11.42
CA ARG A 17 16.46 7.63 12.11
C ARG A 17 16.58 6.12 11.92
N LYS A 18 15.48 5.39 12.05
CA LYS A 18 15.47 3.91 11.90
C LYS A 18 15.84 3.48 10.49
N LEU A 19 15.47 4.24 9.48
CA LEU A 19 15.75 3.95 8.06
C LEU A 19 17.02 4.63 7.56
N ASN A 20 17.63 5.50 8.35
CA ASN A 20 18.79 6.31 7.97
C ASN A 20 18.54 7.12 6.68
N ILE A 21 17.40 7.80 6.63
CA ILE A 21 16.99 8.68 5.54
C ILE A 21 16.53 10.03 6.09
N ALA A 22 16.51 11.04 5.22
CA ALA A 22 16.01 12.35 5.60
C ALA A 22 14.50 12.36 5.80
N VAL A 23 14.00 13.15 6.73
CA VAL A 23 12.56 13.41 6.92
C VAL A 23 11.92 13.87 5.62
N GLN A 24 12.59 14.69 4.85
CA GLN A 24 12.10 15.20 3.57
C GLN A 24 11.90 14.09 2.54
N THR A 25 12.70 13.03 2.57
CA THR A 25 12.53 11.86 1.71
C THR A 25 11.23 11.13 2.03
N ILE A 26 10.88 10.98 3.30
CA ILE A 26 9.62 10.36 3.72
C ILE A 26 8.42 11.20 3.25
N ARG A 27 8.51 12.53 3.40
CA ARG A 27 7.48 13.46 2.91
C ARG A 27 7.28 13.36 1.40
N MET A 28 8.38 13.22 0.66
CA MET A 28 8.33 13.02 -0.79
C MET A 28 7.60 11.72 -1.15
N TYR A 29 7.87 10.63 -0.44
CA TYR A 29 7.15 9.36 -0.67
C TYR A 29 5.66 9.48 -0.35
N GLU A 30 5.30 10.22 0.68
CA GLU A 30 3.88 10.52 0.99
C GLU A 30 3.23 11.35 -0.11
N GLU A 31 3.88 12.40 -0.59
CA GLU A 31 3.41 13.27 -1.68
C GLU A 31 3.21 12.48 -2.97
N GLU A 32 4.09 11.53 -3.26
CA GLU A 32 3.99 10.61 -4.40
C GLU A 32 2.94 9.50 -4.20
N GLY A 33 2.30 9.43 -3.04
CA GLY A 33 1.24 8.48 -2.76
C GLY A 33 1.71 7.06 -2.45
N LEU A 34 2.99 6.86 -2.19
CA LEU A 34 3.54 5.54 -1.87
C LEU A 34 3.24 5.10 -0.44
N ILE A 35 2.98 6.05 0.45
CA ILE A 35 2.66 5.82 1.85
C ILE A 35 1.58 6.79 2.29
N LEU A 36 0.69 6.32 3.16
CA LEU A 36 -0.35 7.14 3.79
C LEU A 36 0.02 7.35 5.27
N ALA A 37 0.40 8.58 5.63
CA ALA A 37 0.63 8.94 7.02
C ALA A 37 -0.69 9.10 7.77
N TYR A 38 -0.73 8.67 9.01
CA TYR A 38 -1.77 9.09 9.94
C TYR A 38 -1.48 10.52 10.39
N LYS A 39 -2.48 11.36 10.45
CA LYS A 39 -2.35 12.73 10.98
C LYS A 39 -3.14 12.85 12.27
N THR A 40 -2.48 13.34 13.32
CA THR A 40 -3.15 13.69 14.57
C THR A 40 -4.04 14.92 14.38
N GLU A 41 -4.87 15.24 15.35
CA GLU A 41 -5.73 16.44 15.35
C GLU A 41 -4.93 17.73 15.12
N THR A 42 -3.67 17.76 15.60
CA THR A 42 -2.77 18.90 15.41
C THR A 42 -2.01 18.87 14.08
N GLY A 43 -2.30 17.91 13.21
CA GLY A 43 -1.67 17.75 11.90
C GLY A 43 -0.30 17.07 11.91
N ARG A 44 0.10 16.47 13.04
CA ARG A 44 1.37 15.76 13.17
C ARG A 44 1.29 14.40 12.47
N ARG A 45 2.28 14.09 11.64
CA ARG A 45 2.38 12.80 10.96
C ARG A 45 2.85 11.70 11.91
N MET A 46 2.11 10.60 11.92
CA MET A 46 2.44 9.39 12.68
C MET A 46 2.45 8.17 11.75
N PHE A 47 3.27 7.21 12.08
CA PHE A 47 3.48 5.99 11.30
C PHE A 47 3.39 4.76 12.19
N SER A 48 2.96 3.64 11.59
CA SER A 48 2.95 2.34 12.25
C SER A 48 4.23 1.54 11.95
N MET A 49 4.39 0.41 12.62
CA MET A 49 5.47 -0.54 12.29
C MET A 49 5.31 -1.10 10.87
N HIS A 50 4.07 -1.33 10.42
CA HIS A 50 3.77 -1.72 9.05
C HIS A 50 4.22 -0.66 8.04
N ASP A 51 3.99 0.62 8.34
CA ASP A 51 4.46 1.74 7.52
C ASP A 51 6.00 1.77 7.44
N LEU A 52 6.68 1.49 8.55
CA LEU A 52 8.14 1.42 8.59
C LEU A 52 8.67 0.35 7.62
N GLU A 53 8.08 -0.83 7.62
CA GLU A 53 8.45 -1.91 6.70
C GLU A 53 8.13 -1.57 5.24
N ARG A 54 7.01 -0.91 4.99
CA ARG A 54 6.68 -0.39 3.65
C ARG A 54 7.74 0.59 3.15
N LEU A 55 8.15 1.54 3.96
CA LEU A 55 9.19 2.51 3.60
C LEU A 55 10.54 1.83 3.38
N ARG A 56 10.87 0.84 4.19
CA ARG A 56 12.07 0.02 4.02
C ARG A 56 12.04 -0.70 2.67
N CYS A 57 10.91 -1.28 2.31
CA CYS A 57 10.72 -1.95 1.03
C CYS A 57 10.86 -0.97 -0.15
N ILE A 58 10.27 0.22 -0.07
CA ILE A 58 10.41 1.26 -1.09
C ILE A 58 11.89 1.62 -1.29
N ARG A 59 12.64 1.80 -0.21
CA ARG A 59 14.07 2.08 -0.26
C ARG A 59 14.85 0.96 -0.95
N THR A 60 14.56 -0.28 -0.61
CA THR A 60 15.19 -1.45 -1.24
C THR A 60 14.91 -1.49 -2.75
N MET A 61 13.68 -1.24 -3.16
CA MET A 61 13.33 -1.18 -4.58
C MET A 61 14.11 -0.11 -5.34
N ILE A 62 14.33 1.04 -4.73
CA ILE A 62 15.09 2.14 -5.34
C ILE A 62 16.59 1.84 -5.37
N THR A 63 17.17 1.44 -4.23
CA THR A 63 18.63 1.34 -4.07
C THR A 63 19.23 0.02 -4.58
N GLU A 64 18.49 -1.08 -4.48
CA GLU A 64 18.97 -2.41 -4.86
C GLU A 64 18.39 -2.92 -6.17
N HIS A 65 17.15 -2.57 -6.49
CA HIS A 65 16.47 -3.04 -7.69
C HIS A 65 16.39 -2.00 -8.81
N GLY A 66 16.88 -0.80 -8.59
CA GLY A 66 16.99 0.25 -9.62
C GLY A 66 15.65 0.83 -10.08
N LEU A 67 14.57 0.66 -9.30
CA LEU A 67 13.28 1.26 -9.62
C LEU A 67 13.25 2.74 -9.23
N ASN A 68 12.60 3.55 -10.05
CA ASN A 68 12.24 4.92 -9.69
C ASN A 68 10.84 4.98 -9.07
N LEU A 69 10.46 6.13 -8.55
CA LEU A 69 9.15 6.32 -7.90
C LEU A 69 7.99 6.02 -8.85
N SER A 70 8.07 6.43 -10.10
CA SER A 70 7.04 6.16 -11.12
C SER A 70 6.87 4.67 -11.37
N GLY A 71 7.96 3.93 -11.44
CA GLY A 71 7.94 2.47 -11.60
C GLY A 71 7.30 1.77 -10.41
N ILE A 72 7.61 2.21 -9.19
CA ILE A 72 7.00 1.66 -7.97
C ILE A 72 5.50 1.95 -7.94
N LYS A 73 5.08 3.17 -8.26
CA LYS A 73 3.65 3.54 -8.36
C LYS A 73 2.91 2.67 -9.37
N LYS A 74 3.50 2.47 -10.54
CA LYS A 74 2.92 1.63 -11.58
C LYS A 74 2.81 0.17 -11.12
N MET A 75 3.83 -0.34 -10.46
CA MET A 75 3.81 -1.69 -9.92
C MET A 75 2.72 -1.85 -8.84
N MET A 76 2.54 -0.88 -7.97
CA MET A 76 1.48 -0.89 -6.96
C MET A 76 0.07 -0.81 -7.58
N SER A 77 -0.07 -0.23 -8.78
CA SER A 77 -1.33 -0.21 -9.52
C SER A 77 -1.80 -1.59 -9.97
N LEU A 78 -0.90 -2.58 -9.98
CA LEU A 78 -1.20 -3.96 -10.36
C LEU A 78 -1.80 -4.80 -9.23
N ILE A 79 -1.90 -4.28 -8.01
CA ILE A 79 -2.53 -5.00 -6.90
C ILE A 79 -3.98 -5.30 -7.25
N PRO A 80 -4.40 -6.58 -7.23
CA PRO A 80 -5.77 -6.96 -7.60
C PRO A 80 -6.74 -6.62 -6.47
N CYS A 81 -7.14 -5.36 -6.36
CA CYS A 81 -7.99 -4.85 -5.27
C CYS A 81 -9.33 -5.59 -5.15
N TRP A 82 -9.87 -6.09 -6.26
CA TRP A 82 -11.12 -6.86 -6.28
C TRP A 82 -11.02 -8.18 -5.50
N GLU A 83 -9.85 -8.79 -5.40
CA GLU A 83 -9.64 -10.00 -4.60
C GLU A 83 -9.91 -9.76 -3.11
N PHE A 84 -9.80 -8.51 -2.66
CA PHE A 84 -10.04 -8.08 -1.29
C PHE A 84 -11.42 -7.43 -1.10
N LYS A 85 -12.17 -7.22 -2.19
CA LYS A 85 -13.41 -6.45 -2.22
C LYS A 85 -14.61 -7.25 -2.74
N GLY A 86 -14.57 -8.57 -2.67
CA GLY A 86 -15.68 -9.43 -3.03
C GLY A 86 -15.71 -9.88 -4.49
N GLY A 87 -14.62 -9.74 -5.24
CA GLY A 87 -14.47 -10.23 -6.61
C GLY A 87 -14.64 -9.14 -7.66
N PHE A 88 -14.29 -9.50 -8.90
CA PHE A 88 -14.34 -8.61 -10.05
C PHE A 88 -15.76 -8.56 -10.64
N ASP A 89 -16.28 -7.36 -10.88
CA ASP A 89 -17.59 -7.14 -11.46
C ASP A 89 -17.62 -5.89 -12.38
N GLU A 90 -18.81 -5.53 -12.88
CA GLU A 90 -18.98 -4.35 -13.74
C GLU A 90 -18.56 -3.04 -13.06
N GLN A 91 -18.72 -2.94 -11.75
CA GLN A 91 -18.28 -1.75 -11.00
C GLN A 91 -16.77 -1.61 -11.04
N CYS A 92 -16.05 -2.73 -10.96
CA CYS A 92 -14.59 -2.74 -11.11
C CYS A 92 -14.16 -2.29 -12.50
N GLN A 93 -14.83 -2.74 -13.55
CA GLN A 93 -14.54 -2.33 -14.93
C GLN A 93 -14.66 -0.82 -15.14
N LYS A 94 -15.60 -0.18 -14.45
CA LYS A 94 -15.86 1.26 -14.53
C LYS A 94 -15.02 2.07 -13.54
N CYS A 95 -14.26 1.43 -12.67
CA CYS A 95 -13.43 2.10 -11.66
C CYS A 95 -12.14 2.66 -12.29
N PRO A 96 -11.85 3.96 -12.11
CA PRO A 96 -10.61 4.54 -12.63
C PRO A 96 -9.33 3.86 -12.14
N ALA A 97 -9.33 3.29 -10.94
CA ALA A 97 -8.21 2.51 -10.42
C ALA A 97 -7.90 1.28 -11.28
N TYR A 98 -8.91 0.73 -11.95
CA TYR A 98 -8.75 -0.40 -12.85
C TYR A 98 -8.35 0.04 -14.27
N TYR A 99 -9.12 0.92 -14.91
CA TYR A 99 -8.90 1.23 -16.32
C TYR A 99 -7.80 2.27 -16.57
N GLU A 100 -7.56 3.20 -15.67
CA GLU A 100 -6.45 4.17 -15.79
C GLU A 100 -5.14 3.59 -15.25
N ALA A 101 -5.19 2.90 -14.11
CA ALA A 101 -4.06 2.26 -13.45
C ALA A 101 -2.80 3.13 -13.40
N SER A 102 -2.97 4.42 -13.13
CA SER A 102 -1.87 5.40 -13.09
C SER A 102 -1.03 5.29 -11.81
N GLY A 103 -1.55 4.66 -10.78
CA GLY A 103 -0.90 4.43 -9.50
C GLY A 103 -1.77 3.55 -8.61
N PRO A 104 -1.38 3.35 -7.34
CA PRO A 104 -2.18 2.57 -6.40
C PRO A 104 -3.55 3.18 -6.19
N CYS A 105 -4.56 2.35 -5.89
CA CYS A 105 -5.96 2.75 -5.83
C CYS A 105 -6.24 3.89 -4.82
N TRP A 106 -5.49 3.97 -3.74
CA TRP A 106 -5.65 5.04 -2.74
C TRP A 106 -5.20 6.43 -3.22
N THR A 107 -4.53 6.52 -4.37
CA THR A 107 -4.14 7.79 -5.00
C THR A 107 -5.10 8.21 -6.10
N ILE A 108 -6.03 7.37 -6.50
CA ILE A 108 -6.95 7.60 -7.61
C ILE A 108 -8.19 8.34 -7.11
N LYS A 109 -8.56 9.41 -7.81
CA LYS A 109 -9.79 10.15 -7.55
C LYS A 109 -10.99 9.45 -8.21
N ASN A 110 -12.16 9.62 -7.62
CA ASN A 110 -13.41 9.09 -8.15
C ASN A 110 -13.43 7.55 -8.29
N VAL A 111 -12.83 6.86 -7.33
CA VAL A 111 -12.88 5.40 -7.26
C VAL A 111 -14.33 4.89 -7.25
N GLY A 112 -14.52 3.65 -7.69
CA GLY A 112 -15.83 3.02 -7.76
C GLY A 112 -16.52 2.84 -6.40
N PRO A 113 -17.80 2.44 -6.40
CA PRO A 113 -18.62 2.38 -5.18
C PRO A 113 -18.05 1.50 -4.07
N LYS A 114 -17.29 0.47 -4.40
CA LYS A 114 -16.66 -0.42 -3.41
C LYS A 114 -15.60 0.25 -2.56
N CYS A 115 -15.05 1.37 -3.02
CA CYS A 115 -13.96 2.10 -2.36
C CYS A 115 -14.35 3.50 -1.90
N GLN A 116 -15.60 3.92 -2.15
CA GLN A 116 -16.12 5.19 -1.64
C GLN A 116 -16.31 5.11 -0.13
N ASN A 117 -15.97 6.20 0.58
CA ASN A 117 -16.11 6.31 2.03
C ASN A 117 -15.34 5.25 2.84
N VAL A 118 -14.30 4.67 2.26
CA VAL A 118 -13.40 3.72 2.94
C VAL A 118 -12.18 4.47 3.45
N ASP A 119 -11.79 4.19 4.69
CA ASP A 119 -10.48 4.59 5.20
C ASP A 119 -9.41 3.71 4.55
N CYS A 120 -8.66 4.27 3.60
CA CYS A 120 -7.65 3.52 2.86
C CYS A 120 -6.55 2.95 3.77
N ARG A 121 -6.20 3.62 4.88
CA ARG A 121 -5.23 3.07 5.84
C ARG A 121 -5.70 1.78 6.49
N ALA A 122 -6.99 1.64 6.71
CA ALA A 122 -7.60 0.44 7.27
C ALA A 122 -7.98 -0.60 6.21
N CYS A 123 -7.87 -0.27 4.93
CA CYS A 123 -8.25 -1.13 3.83
C CYS A 123 -7.26 -2.30 3.66
N PRO A 124 -7.73 -3.54 3.49
CA PRO A 124 -6.85 -4.69 3.25
C PRO A 124 -5.91 -4.52 2.06
N VAL A 125 -6.32 -3.80 1.02
CA VAL A 125 -5.48 -3.52 -0.16
C VAL A 125 -4.24 -2.71 0.22
N TYR A 126 -4.37 -1.70 1.05
CA TYR A 126 -3.23 -0.93 1.57
C TYR A 126 -2.42 -1.72 2.59
N ARG A 127 -3.09 -2.51 3.42
CA ARG A 127 -2.48 -3.29 4.51
C ARG A 127 -1.88 -4.62 4.05
N ILE A 128 -1.91 -4.92 2.77
CA ILE A 128 -1.27 -6.12 2.23
C ILE A 128 0.19 -6.18 2.70
N GLU A 129 0.68 -7.37 3.03
CA GLU A 129 2.05 -7.55 3.47
C GLU A 129 3.02 -7.13 2.37
N VAL A 130 3.75 -6.05 2.62
CA VAL A 130 4.70 -5.50 1.65
C VAL A 130 6.03 -6.21 1.80
N SER A 131 6.30 -7.14 0.90
CA SER A 131 7.60 -7.78 0.79
C SER A 131 8.20 -7.49 -0.59
N CYS A 132 9.35 -6.81 -0.59
CA CYS A 132 10.07 -6.48 -1.83
C CYS A 132 10.50 -7.72 -2.62
N ASN A 133 10.62 -8.85 -1.94
CA ASN A 133 11.09 -10.11 -2.51
C ASN A 133 9.95 -11.05 -2.92
N LYS A 134 8.71 -10.70 -2.57
CA LYS A 134 7.53 -11.56 -2.77
C LYS A 134 6.44 -10.90 -3.61
N ILE A 135 6.84 -10.11 -4.59
CA ILE A 135 5.91 -9.36 -5.45
C ILE A 135 4.90 -10.28 -6.12
N LYS A 136 5.33 -11.46 -6.57
CA LYS A 136 4.43 -12.44 -7.18
C LYS A 136 3.36 -12.95 -6.21
N GLU A 137 3.70 -13.13 -4.94
CA GLU A 137 2.72 -13.52 -3.91
C GLU A 137 1.71 -12.41 -3.67
N VAL A 138 2.15 -11.16 -3.66
CA VAL A 138 1.27 -10.00 -3.49
C VAL A 138 0.27 -9.90 -4.65
N ILE A 139 0.73 -10.10 -5.88
CA ILE A 139 -0.09 -9.94 -7.09
C ILE A 139 -0.93 -11.20 -7.40
N PHE A 140 -0.38 -12.38 -7.20
CA PHE A 140 -0.98 -13.64 -7.66
C PHE A 140 -1.31 -14.65 -6.56
N GLY A 141 -0.81 -14.45 -5.34
CA GLY A 141 -0.90 -15.43 -4.26
C GLY A 141 -2.32 -15.78 -3.80
N HIS A 142 -3.26 -14.89 -4.00
CA HIS A 142 -4.66 -15.08 -3.59
C HIS A 142 -5.40 -16.13 -4.44
N LYS A 143 -4.94 -16.37 -5.67
CA LYS A 143 -5.53 -17.37 -6.56
C LYS A 143 -5.20 -18.79 -6.14
N SER A 144 -4.12 -18.98 -5.38
CA SER A 144 -3.65 -20.30 -4.96
C SER A 144 -4.48 -20.89 -3.80
N SER A 145 -5.11 -20.05 -3.00
CA SER A 145 -5.91 -20.50 -1.85
C SER A 145 -7.31 -20.98 -2.21
N GLU A 146 -7.86 -20.54 -3.35
CA GLU A 146 -9.19 -20.96 -3.80
C GLU A 146 -9.18 -22.30 -4.54
N ASN A 147 -8.07 -22.63 -5.23
CA ASN A 147 -7.93 -23.88 -5.96
C ASN A 147 -7.73 -25.11 -5.06
N ASN A 148 -7.35 -24.92 -3.78
CA ASN A 148 -7.17 -26.03 -2.85
C ASN A 148 -8.46 -26.43 -2.10
N LYS A 149 -9.55 -25.66 -2.23
CA LYS A 149 -10.83 -26.00 -1.62
C LYS A 149 -11.75 -26.85 -2.50
N ASN A 150 -11.39 -27.05 -3.78
CA ASN A 150 -12.19 -27.82 -4.73
C ASN A 150 -11.55 -29.17 -5.13
N GLN A 151 -10.60 -29.68 -4.36
CA GLN A 151 -9.98 -30.99 -4.57
C GLN A 151 -10.08 -31.91 -3.34
N GLU A 152 -11.17 -31.79 -2.59
CA GLU A 152 -11.58 -32.83 -1.64
C GLU A 152 -12.95 -33.36 -2.00
#